data_9d664fd72473fc8044f9bba0ba897437
#
_entry.id   9d664fd72473fc8044f9bba0ba897437
#
_cell.length_a   1.000
_cell.length_b   1.000
_cell.length_c   1.000
_cell.angle_alpha   90.00
_cell.angle_beta   90.00
_cell.angle_gamma   90.00
#
_symmetry.space_group_name_H-M   'P 1'
#
loop_
_entity.id
_entity.type
_entity.pdbx_description
1 polymer ?
#
loop_
_entity_poly.entity_id
_entity_poly.type
_entity_poly.pdbx_seq_one_letter_code
_entity_poly.pdbx_strand_id
1 'polypeptide(L)'
;MNATPTPAVLGPDDLAAALERLPDWRGRLGALQTAYVAPSAAAALALVAAIGQAAESVDHHPDVDWRYDHVFVRSTTHQVGDEVTERDIRLATRISALAAGAGAVAEPTLVRTVEIGMDSADPDALRSTWQTALGYRLGRSGDLVDPWGRGPTLWFQCTETPATSRLHLDVHVAQESALEVVDAVESAGGRRLDERFAPSWWVIADAEGNRLCVCTPHETPPLP
;
A
#
# COMPACT_ATOMS: atom_id res chain seq x y z
N MET A 1 14.70 20.37 26.15
CA MET A 1 13.77 20.01 25.05
C MET A 1 13.18 18.67 25.42
N ASN A 2 11.90 18.62 25.79
CA ASN A 2 11.24 17.34 26.08
C ASN A 2 11.05 16.62 24.74
N ALA A 3 11.67 15.44 24.57
CA ALA A 3 11.44 14.60 23.41
C ALA A 3 9.94 14.25 23.37
N THR A 4 9.30 14.51 22.25
CA THR A 4 7.92 14.06 22.01
C THR A 4 7.91 12.53 22.12
N PRO A 5 7.01 11.92 22.92
CA PRO A 5 6.98 10.48 23.07
C PRO A 5 6.74 9.80 21.71
N THR A 6 7.45 8.70 21.46
CA THR A 6 7.24 7.91 20.26
C THR A 6 5.79 7.44 20.20
N PRO A 7 5.05 7.68 19.10
CA PRO A 7 3.67 7.25 18.99
C PRO A 7 3.57 5.71 18.97
N ALA A 8 2.49 5.18 19.55
CA ALA A 8 2.23 3.74 19.52
C ALA A 8 1.67 3.33 18.17
N VAL A 9 2.16 2.23 17.62
CA VAL A 9 1.59 1.58 16.42
C VAL A 9 0.25 0.98 16.79
N LEU A 10 -0.76 1.17 15.93
CA LEU A 10 -2.08 0.55 16.11
C LEU A 10 -2.01 -0.94 15.84
N GLY A 11 -2.58 -1.73 16.75
CA GLY A 11 -2.82 -3.15 16.51
C GLY A 11 -3.88 -3.39 15.43
N PRO A 12 -3.96 -4.62 14.88
CA PRO A 12 -4.91 -4.97 13.83
C PRO A 12 -6.37 -4.65 14.19
N ASP A 13 -6.79 -4.98 15.40
CA ASP A 13 -8.17 -4.75 15.88
C ASP A 13 -8.48 -3.25 16.01
N ASP A 14 -7.55 -2.46 16.55
CA ASP A 14 -7.70 -1.01 16.70
C ASP A 14 -7.74 -0.33 15.34
N LEU A 15 -6.89 -0.78 14.40
CA LEU A 15 -6.89 -0.29 13.02
C LEU A 15 -8.21 -0.63 12.31
N ALA A 16 -8.72 -1.85 12.45
CA ALA A 16 -9.99 -2.26 11.87
C ALA A 16 -11.14 -1.40 12.41
N ALA A 17 -11.22 -1.21 13.73
CA ALA A 17 -12.23 -0.36 14.35
C ALA A 17 -12.12 1.12 13.93
N ALA A 18 -10.90 1.62 13.68
CA ALA A 18 -10.69 2.96 13.15
C ALA A 18 -11.18 3.09 11.71
N LEU A 19 -10.91 2.10 10.86
CA LEU A 19 -11.34 2.07 9.45
C LEU A 19 -12.86 1.98 9.26
N GLU A 20 -13.59 1.39 10.20
CA GLU A 20 -15.06 1.45 10.19
C GLU A 20 -15.60 2.89 10.26
N ARG A 21 -14.87 3.80 10.89
CA ARG A 21 -15.20 5.23 11.00
C ARG A 21 -14.59 6.09 9.89
N LEU A 22 -13.76 5.48 9.04
CA LEU A 22 -13.04 6.13 7.93
C LEU A 22 -13.39 5.44 6.59
N PRO A 23 -14.64 5.50 6.10
CA PRO A 23 -15.09 4.78 4.91
C PRO A 23 -14.32 5.19 3.64
N ASP A 24 -13.75 6.38 3.62
CA ASP A 24 -12.92 6.90 2.52
C ASP A 24 -11.56 6.20 2.43
N TRP A 25 -11.12 5.49 3.46
CA TRP A 25 -9.75 5.01 3.59
C TRP A 25 -9.64 3.50 3.59
N ARG A 26 -8.45 3.01 3.17
CA ARG A 26 -8.07 1.58 3.27
C ARG A 26 -6.71 1.47 3.94
N GLY A 27 -6.58 0.52 4.86
CA GLY A 27 -5.29 0.13 5.44
C GLY A 27 -4.55 -0.82 4.50
N ARG A 28 -3.29 -0.48 4.13
CA ARG A 28 -2.44 -1.32 3.29
C ARG A 28 -0.98 -1.06 3.60
N LEU A 29 -0.20 -2.12 3.80
CA LEU A 29 1.25 -2.06 3.92
C LEU A 29 1.73 -0.94 4.86
N GLY A 30 1.25 -0.97 6.11
CA GLY A 30 1.65 0.00 7.14
C GLY A 30 1.14 1.44 6.92
N ALA A 31 0.18 1.67 6.01
CA ALA A 31 -0.32 3.00 5.73
C ALA A 31 -1.84 3.04 5.56
N LEU A 32 -2.43 4.21 5.78
CA LEU A 32 -3.78 4.56 5.33
C LEU A 32 -3.69 5.15 3.92
N GLN A 33 -4.53 4.69 3.00
CA GLN A 33 -4.52 5.13 1.61
C GLN A 33 -5.93 5.45 1.12
N THR A 34 -6.03 6.48 0.29
CA THR A 34 -7.27 6.88 -0.39
C THR A 34 -6.98 7.59 -1.70
N ALA A 35 -8.03 7.76 -2.50
CA ALA A 35 -8.05 8.66 -3.64
C ALA A 35 -9.32 9.50 -3.59
N TYR A 36 -9.22 10.76 -3.99
CA TYR A 36 -10.35 11.68 -4.14
C TYR A 36 -10.42 12.17 -5.58
N VAL A 37 -11.63 12.21 -6.13
CA VAL A 37 -11.93 12.82 -7.43
C VAL A 37 -12.60 14.17 -7.17
N ALA A 38 -11.89 15.24 -7.50
CA ALA A 38 -12.37 16.60 -7.32
C ALA A 38 -13.21 17.06 -8.54
N PRO A 39 -14.08 18.07 -8.40
CA PRO A 39 -14.88 18.59 -9.51
C PRO A 39 -14.07 19.17 -10.68
N SER A 40 -12.79 19.49 -10.45
CA SER A 40 -11.86 20.01 -11.46
C SER A 40 -10.42 19.90 -10.99
N ALA A 41 -9.46 20.04 -11.92
CA ALA A 41 -8.04 20.11 -11.60
C ALA A 41 -7.70 21.28 -10.65
N ALA A 42 -8.37 22.41 -10.77
CA ALA A 42 -8.19 23.54 -9.86
C ALA A 42 -8.69 23.24 -8.44
N ALA A 43 -9.83 22.54 -8.32
CA ALA A 43 -10.34 22.06 -7.03
C ALA A 43 -9.43 21.01 -6.41
N ALA A 44 -8.87 20.11 -7.21
CA ALA A 44 -7.87 19.12 -6.75
C ALA A 44 -6.62 19.81 -6.20
N LEU A 45 -6.08 20.80 -6.91
CA LEU A 45 -4.93 21.57 -6.43
C LEU A 45 -5.23 22.34 -5.14
N ALA A 46 -6.43 22.92 -5.03
CA ALA A 46 -6.86 23.59 -3.79
C ALA A 46 -6.97 22.59 -2.63
N LEU A 47 -7.46 21.36 -2.88
CA LEU A 47 -7.51 20.29 -1.89
C LEU A 47 -6.09 19.88 -1.45
N VAL A 48 -5.15 19.73 -2.36
CA VAL A 48 -3.73 19.44 -2.03
C VAL A 48 -3.16 20.52 -1.11
N ALA A 49 -3.41 21.80 -1.41
CA ALA A 49 -2.96 22.89 -0.58
C ALA A 49 -3.59 22.86 0.84
N ALA A 50 -4.88 22.55 0.93
CA ALA A 50 -5.58 22.41 2.21
C ALA A 50 -5.07 21.22 3.04
N ILE A 51 -4.77 20.09 2.39
CA ILE A 51 -4.13 18.91 3.02
C ILE A 51 -2.76 19.31 3.58
N GLY A 52 -1.93 20.01 2.80
CA GLY A 52 -0.62 20.49 3.26
C GLY A 52 -0.72 21.39 4.49
N GLN A 53 -1.65 22.35 4.51
CA GLN A 53 -1.89 23.22 5.68
C GLN A 53 -2.36 22.42 6.91
N ALA A 54 -3.20 21.41 6.69
CA ALA A 54 -3.65 20.53 7.76
C ALA A 54 -2.49 19.72 8.35
N ALA A 55 -1.61 19.18 7.49
CA ALA A 55 -0.43 18.41 7.85
C ALA A 55 0.56 19.25 8.69
N GLU A 56 0.89 20.47 8.21
CA GLU A 56 1.75 21.43 8.94
C GLU A 56 1.21 21.73 10.34
N SER A 57 -0.11 21.91 10.49
CA SER A 57 -0.71 22.28 11.77
C SER A 57 -0.58 21.20 12.86
N VAL A 58 -0.28 19.95 12.49
CA VAL A 58 -0.17 18.79 13.39
C VAL A 58 1.21 18.12 13.34
N ASP A 59 2.13 18.67 12.54
CA ASP A 59 3.48 18.13 12.30
C ASP A 59 3.41 16.64 11.92
N HIS A 60 2.53 16.33 10.95
CA HIS A 60 2.36 14.97 10.42
C HIS A 60 1.99 15.04 8.94
N HIS A 61 2.91 14.61 8.06
CA HIS A 61 2.86 14.87 6.63
C HIS A 61 2.55 13.59 5.87
N PRO A 62 1.44 13.54 5.11
CA PRO A 62 1.11 12.43 4.23
C PRO A 62 1.85 12.59 2.89
N ASP A 63 2.03 11.49 2.19
CA ASP A 63 2.37 11.51 0.77
C ASP A 63 1.12 11.89 -0.03
N VAL A 64 1.27 12.84 -0.97
CA VAL A 64 0.18 13.30 -1.82
C VAL A 64 0.62 13.26 -3.27
N ASP A 65 -0.16 12.58 -4.12
CA ASP A 65 0.06 12.53 -5.56
C ASP A 65 -1.14 13.15 -6.29
N TRP A 66 -0.88 14.20 -7.06
CA TRP A 66 -1.90 14.92 -7.81
C TRP A 66 -1.85 14.54 -9.29
N ARG A 67 -2.99 14.08 -9.82
CA ARG A 67 -3.18 13.65 -11.21
C ARG A 67 -4.43 14.29 -11.79
N TYR A 68 -4.31 15.47 -12.43
CA TYR A 68 -5.38 16.26 -12.99
C TYR A 68 -6.47 16.61 -11.95
N ASP A 69 -7.60 15.91 -11.91
CA ASP A 69 -8.67 16.06 -10.92
C ASP A 69 -8.63 15.03 -9.78
N HIS A 70 -7.66 14.14 -9.79
CA HIS A 70 -7.45 13.09 -8.77
C HIS A 70 -6.38 13.49 -7.78
N VAL A 71 -6.63 13.21 -6.50
CA VAL A 71 -5.69 13.38 -5.39
C VAL A 71 -5.56 12.05 -4.65
N PHE A 72 -4.40 11.41 -4.76
CA PHE A 72 -4.05 10.20 -4.02
C PHE A 72 -3.34 10.61 -2.74
N VAL A 73 -3.70 9.99 -1.63
CA VAL A 73 -3.11 10.29 -0.32
C VAL A 73 -2.70 9.00 0.37
N ARG A 74 -1.49 9.01 0.90
CA ARG A 74 -0.95 7.95 1.76
C ARG A 74 -0.47 8.56 3.07
N SER A 75 -0.96 8.08 4.21
CA SER A 75 -0.53 8.52 5.54
C SER A 75 0.07 7.37 6.32
N THR A 76 1.25 7.59 6.89
CA THR A 76 1.99 6.65 7.72
C THR A 76 2.90 7.40 8.68
N THR A 77 3.24 6.81 9.81
CA THR A 77 4.14 7.43 10.79
C THR A 77 5.57 6.91 10.61
N HIS A 78 6.43 7.68 9.95
CA HIS A 78 7.82 7.30 9.67
C HIS A 78 8.65 7.03 10.93
N GLN A 79 8.38 7.73 12.05
CA GLN A 79 9.10 7.58 13.32
C GLN A 79 9.01 6.17 13.92
N VAL A 80 7.98 5.41 13.55
CA VAL A 80 7.77 4.03 14.00
C VAL A 80 7.95 3.01 12.87
N GLY A 81 8.58 3.45 11.76
CA GLY A 81 8.99 2.61 10.62
C GLY A 81 7.89 2.36 9.61
N ASP A 82 7.18 3.42 9.27
CA ASP A 82 6.13 3.41 8.26
C ASP A 82 4.91 2.57 8.69
N GLU A 83 4.45 2.75 9.93
CA GLU A 83 3.29 2.09 10.49
C GLU A 83 2.19 3.09 10.84
N VAL A 84 0.94 2.61 10.91
CA VAL A 84 -0.22 3.43 11.25
C VAL A 84 -0.28 3.67 12.76
N THR A 85 -0.49 4.93 13.13
CA THR A 85 -0.71 5.38 14.51
C THR A 85 -1.97 6.23 14.61
N GLU A 86 -2.33 6.64 15.82
CA GLU A 86 -3.42 7.62 16.05
C GLU A 86 -3.21 8.97 15.34
N ARG A 87 -1.96 9.32 14.98
CA ARG A 87 -1.67 10.55 14.21
C ARG A 87 -2.25 10.44 12.81
N ASP A 88 -2.12 9.28 12.18
CA ASP A 88 -2.65 8.97 10.84
C ASP A 88 -4.17 8.99 10.84
N ILE A 89 -4.81 8.41 11.85
CA ILE A 89 -6.28 8.38 11.99
C ILE A 89 -6.84 9.80 12.08
N ARG A 90 -6.23 10.65 12.93
CA ARG A 90 -6.67 12.05 13.09
C ARG A 90 -6.49 12.86 11.81
N LEU A 91 -5.35 12.68 11.13
CA LEU A 91 -5.08 13.36 9.87
C LEU A 91 -6.04 12.89 8.77
N ALA A 92 -6.26 11.58 8.64
CA ALA A 92 -7.21 10.99 7.69
C ALA A 92 -8.64 11.53 7.88
N THR A 93 -9.11 11.61 9.13
CA THR A 93 -10.41 12.20 9.47
C THR A 93 -10.51 13.66 8.99
N ARG A 94 -9.44 14.44 9.20
CA ARG A 94 -9.39 15.84 8.78
C ARG A 94 -9.36 15.97 7.25
N ILE A 95 -8.61 15.13 6.57
CA ILE A 95 -8.52 15.11 5.11
C ILE A 95 -9.88 14.75 4.49
N SER A 96 -10.60 13.77 5.03
CA SER A 96 -11.95 13.44 4.57
C SER A 96 -12.90 14.63 4.68
N ALA A 97 -12.84 15.38 5.79
CA ALA A 97 -13.66 16.59 5.96
C ALA A 97 -13.29 17.70 4.95
N LEU A 98 -11.99 17.89 4.66
CA LEU A 98 -11.52 18.85 3.65
C LEU A 98 -11.97 18.44 2.24
N ALA A 99 -11.88 17.16 1.89
CA ALA A 99 -12.31 16.62 0.61
C ALA A 99 -13.83 16.82 0.41
N ALA A 100 -14.63 16.49 1.41
CA ALA A 100 -16.07 16.72 1.40
C ALA A 100 -16.42 18.21 1.22
N GLY A 101 -15.72 19.10 1.95
CA GLY A 101 -15.88 20.55 1.82
C GLY A 101 -15.48 21.11 0.45
N ALA A 102 -14.57 20.44 -0.26
CA ALA A 102 -14.16 20.75 -1.62
C ALA A 102 -15.08 20.12 -2.69
N GLY A 103 -16.10 19.38 -2.31
CA GLY A 103 -16.97 18.63 -3.22
C GLY A 103 -16.27 17.46 -3.92
N ALA A 104 -15.17 16.97 -3.38
CA ALA A 104 -14.45 15.81 -3.90
C ALA A 104 -15.11 14.51 -3.40
N VAL A 105 -15.14 13.50 -4.28
CA VAL A 105 -15.72 12.18 -4.01
C VAL A 105 -14.58 11.20 -3.70
N ALA A 106 -14.74 10.44 -2.63
CA ALA A 106 -13.77 9.41 -2.26
C ALA A 106 -13.91 8.18 -3.17
N GLU A 107 -12.77 7.75 -3.74
CA GLU A 107 -12.65 6.57 -4.60
C GLU A 107 -11.45 5.71 -4.16
N PRO A 108 -11.47 5.13 -2.94
CA PRO A 108 -10.33 4.39 -2.39
C PRO A 108 -9.97 3.14 -3.19
N THR A 109 -10.87 2.64 -4.03
CA THR A 109 -10.64 1.49 -4.92
C THR A 109 -9.72 1.80 -6.09
N LEU A 110 -9.50 3.07 -6.42
CA LEU A 110 -8.53 3.49 -7.44
C LEU A 110 -7.08 3.26 -7.01
N VAL A 111 -6.83 3.18 -5.70
CA VAL A 111 -5.48 2.94 -5.19
C VAL A 111 -5.12 1.47 -5.38
N ARG A 112 -4.00 1.24 -6.07
CA ARG A 112 -3.38 -0.09 -6.20
C ARG A 112 -1.92 0.02 -5.81
N THR A 113 -1.46 -0.89 -4.95
CA THR A 113 -0.06 -0.99 -4.56
C THR A 113 0.51 -2.28 -5.14
N VAL A 114 1.71 -2.19 -5.70
CA VAL A 114 2.42 -3.33 -6.28
C VAL A 114 3.68 -3.59 -5.47
N GLU A 115 3.90 -4.84 -5.11
CA GLU A 115 5.16 -5.33 -4.58
C GLU A 115 5.73 -6.37 -5.53
N ILE A 116 7.05 -6.49 -5.56
CA ILE A 116 7.75 -7.50 -6.36
C ILE A 116 8.31 -8.55 -5.40
N GLY A 117 7.85 -9.78 -5.52
CA GLY A 117 8.43 -10.92 -4.82
C GLY A 117 9.48 -11.60 -5.70
N MET A 118 10.64 -11.89 -5.12
CA MET A 118 11.72 -12.61 -5.78
C MET A 118 12.01 -13.90 -5.03
N ASP A 119 11.78 -15.03 -5.65
CA ASP A 119 12.17 -16.34 -5.14
C ASP A 119 13.69 -16.51 -5.23
N SER A 120 14.33 -16.85 -4.13
CA SER A 120 15.79 -17.02 -4.06
C SER A 120 16.19 -18.08 -3.05
N ALA A 121 17.22 -18.86 -3.37
CA ALA A 121 17.85 -19.76 -2.42
C ALA A 121 18.76 -19.02 -1.43
N ASP A 122 19.24 -17.83 -1.79
CA ASP A 122 20.08 -16.96 -0.97
C ASP A 122 19.69 -15.49 -1.15
N PRO A 123 18.63 -15.01 -0.47
CA PRO A 123 18.20 -13.62 -0.55
C PRO A 123 19.29 -12.61 -0.19
N ASP A 124 20.19 -12.96 0.75
CA ASP A 124 21.23 -12.04 1.21
C ASP A 124 22.27 -11.78 0.11
N ALA A 125 22.59 -12.79 -0.69
CA ALA A 125 23.49 -12.63 -1.83
C ALA A 125 22.93 -11.68 -2.92
N LEU A 126 21.60 -11.60 -3.07
CA LEU A 126 20.96 -10.76 -4.07
C LEU A 126 20.68 -9.34 -3.58
N ARG A 127 20.43 -9.18 -2.29
CA ARG A 127 19.90 -7.93 -1.69
C ARG A 127 20.76 -6.72 -1.99
N SER A 128 22.07 -6.83 -1.80
CA SER A 128 23.02 -5.72 -2.02
C SER A 128 22.99 -5.20 -3.47
N THR A 129 22.93 -6.11 -4.44
CA THR A 129 22.86 -5.79 -5.87
C THR A 129 21.57 -5.05 -6.20
N TRP A 130 20.42 -5.59 -5.76
CA TRP A 130 19.12 -5.00 -6.00
C TRP A 130 18.95 -3.66 -5.27
N GLN A 131 19.42 -3.57 -4.03
CA GLN A 131 19.41 -2.32 -3.26
C GLN A 131 20.17 -1.21 -3.99
N THR A 132 21.37 -1.51 -4.47
CA THR A 132 22.21 -0.56 -5.21
C THR A 132 21.59 -0.18 -6.55
N ALA A 133 21.14 -1.16 -7.31
CA ALA A 133 20.58 -0.94 -8.65
C ALA A 133 19.30 -0.10 -8.62
N LEU A 134 18.44 -0.31 -7.61
CA LEU A 134 17.17 0.40 -7.45
C LEU A 134 17.32 1.73 -6.68
N GLY A 135 18.44 1.96 -5.99
CA GLY A 135 18.58 3.09 -5.06
C GLY A 135 17.67 2.99 -3.85
N TYR A 136 17.33 1.76 -3.45
CA TYR A 136 16.39 1.48 -2.38
C TYR A 136 17.09 1.41 -1.02
N ARG A 137 16.31 1.59 0.06
CA ARG A 137 16.76 1.35 1.44
C ARG A 137 16.28 -0.01 1.93
N LEU A 138 16.99 -0.56 2.91
CA LEU A 138 16.56 -1.77 3.61
C LEU A 138 15.36 -1.44 4.51
N GLY A 139 14.27 -2.18 4.32
CA GLY A 139 13.09 -2.18 5.17
C GLY A 139 13.29 -3.06 6.42
N ARG A 140 12.30 -3.06 7.31
CA ARG A 140 12.37 -3.80 8.59
C ARG A 140 12.38 -5.31 8.42
N SER A 141 11.65 -5.80 7.43
CA SER A 141 11.49 -7.24 7.15
C SER A 141 12.59 -7.80 6.25
N GLY A 142 13.61 -6.98 5.92
CA GLY A 142 14.67 -7.38 5.00
C GLY A 142 14.28 -7.18 3.53
N ASP A 143 13.15 -6.57 3.27
CA ASP A 143 12.69 -6.07 1.99
C ASP A 143 13.47 -4.82 1.55
N LEU A 144 13.38 -4.47 0.28
CA LEU A 144 13.94 -3.25 -0.29
C LEU A 144 12.80 -2.29 -0.62
N VAL A 145 12.85 -1.10 -0.05
CA VAL A 145 11.82 -0.07 -0.21
C VAL A 145 12.38 1.18 -0.84
N ASP A 146 11.62 1.76 -1.76
CA ASP A 146 11.92 3.07 -2.32
C ASP A 146 11.86 4.13 -1.20
N PRO A 147 12.95 4.88 -0.94
CA PRO A 147 12.97 5.90 0.11
C PRO A 147 11.92 7.01 -0.10
N TRP A 148 11.41 7.15 -1.31
CA TRP A 148 10.40 8.15 -1.69
C TRP A 148 8.98 7.57 -1.86
N GLY A 149 8.82 6.24 -1.68
CA GLY A 149 7.52 5.57 -1.80
C GLY A 149 6.92 5.59 -3.21
N ARG A 150 7.71 5.79 -4.27
CA ARG A 150 7.24 5.92 -5.66
C ARG A 150 7.33 4.62 -6.44
N GLY A 151 8.25 3.75 -6.08
CA GLY A 151 8.44 2.44 -6.68
C GLY A 151 7.86 1.31 -5.82
N PRO A 152 7.68 0.12 -6.41
CA PRO A 152 7.21 -1.06 -5.69
C PRO A 152 8.27 -1.55 -4.70
N THR A 153 7.84 -2.01 -3.53
CA THR A 153 8.71 -2.76 -2.63
C THR A 153 9.19 -4.04 -3.30
N LEU A 154 10.47 -4.36 -3.16
CA LEU A 154 11.03 -5.66 -3.55
C LEU A 154 11.31 -6.47 -2.30
N TRP A 155 10.65 -7.61 -2.17
CA TRP A 155 10.86 -8.55 -1.07
C TRP A 155 11.36 -9.91 -1.58
N PHE A 156 11.99 -10.69 -0.71
CA PHE A 156 12.61 -11.95 -1.08
C PHE A 156 11.93 -13.10 -0.36
N GLN A 157 11.53 -14.12 -1.14
CA GLN A 157 11.04 -15.38 -0.62
C GLN A 157 12.15 -16.41 -0.68
N CYS A 158 12.54 -16.96 0.49
CA CYS A 158 13.50 -18.04 0.56
C CYS A 158 12.85 -19.32 0.04
N THR A 159 13.51 -20.02 -0.91
CA THR A 159 13.06 -21.30 -1.46
C THR A 159 14.25 -22.18 -1.80
N GLU A 160 14.16 -23.49 -1.53
CA GLU A 160 15.21 -24.45 -1.88
C GLU A 160 15.27 -24.74 -3.39
N THR A 161 14.17 -24.51 -4.10
CA THR A 161 14.04 -24.79 -5.54
C THR A 161 13.46 -23.58 -6.27
N PRO A 162 14.25 -22.52 -6.49
CA PRO A 162 13.79 -21.39 -7.28
C PRO A 162 13.42 -21.85 -8.69
N ALA A 163 12.19 -21.54 -9.11
CA ALA A 163 11.70 -21.88 -10.44
C ALA A 163 12.41 -21.04 -11.52
N THR A 164 12.14 -21.34 -12.79
CA THR A 164 12.72 -20.62 -13.94
C THR A 164 12.42 -19.12 -13.90
N SER A 165 11.22 -18.71 -13.47
CA SER A 165 10.90 -17.34 -13.09
C SER A 165 11.08 -17.23 -11.59
N ARG A 166 12.05 -16.44 -11.15
CA ARG A 166 12.32 -16.14 -9.73
C ARG A 166 11.57 -14.92 -9.21
N LEU A 167 10.75 -14.30 -10.06
CA LEU A 167 9.96 -13.13 -9.73
C LEU A 167 8.47 -13.47 -9.80
N HIS A 168 7.71 -12.89 -8.88
CA HIS A 168 6.27 -12.71 -8.99
C HIS A 168 5.89 -11.32 -8.50
N LEU A 169 4.75 -10.82 -8.93
CA LEU A 169 4.26 -9.53 -8.53
C LEU A 169 3.09 -9.71 -7.57
N ASP A 170 3.13 -9.01 -6.45
CA ASP A 170 2.00 -8.89 -5.54
C ASP A 170 1.25 -7.58 -5.81
N VAL A 171 0.03 -7.70 -6.29
CA VAL A 171 -0.85 -6.56 -6.60
C VAL A 171 -1.86 -6.41 -5.47
N HIS A 172 -1.64 -5.44 -4.60
CA HIS A 172 -2.53 -5.17 -3.49
C HIS A 172 -3.73 -4.32 -3.94
N VAL A 173 -4.93 -4.85 -3.72
CA VAL A 173 -6.19 -4.21 -4.07
C VAL A 173 -7.08 -4.04 -2.84
N ALA A 174 -8.14 -3.23 -2.96
CA ALA A 174 -9.17 -3.18 -1.94
C ALA A 174 -9.86 -4.55 -1.82
N GLN A 175 -10.20 -4.96 -0.59
CA GLN A 175 -10.79 -6.27 -0.34
C GLN A 175 -12.08 -6.49 -1.13
N GLU A 176 -12.91 -5.47 -1.22
CA GLU A 176 -14.18 -5.50 -1.97
C GLU A 176 -14.00 -5.66 -3.48
N SER A 177 -12.82 -5.32 -4.02
CA SER A 177 -12.50 -5.43 -5.46
C SER A 177 -11.74 -6.71 -5.81
N ALA A 178 -11.31 -7.50 -4.83
CA ALA A 178 -10.33 -8.57 -5.06
C ALA A 178 -10.87 -9.64 -6.02
N LEU A 179 -12.10 -10.14 -5.82
CA LEU A 179 -12.67 -11.16 -6.69
C LEU A 179 -12.94 -10.63 -8.10
N GLU A 180 -13.40 -9.38 -8.23
CA GLU A 180 -13.59 -8.75 -9.55
C GLU A 180 -12.26 -8.65 -10.31
N VAL A 181 -11.17 -8.28 -9.62
CA VAL A 181 -9.83 -8.23 -10.23
C VAL A 181 -9.34 -9.61 -10.61
N VAL A 182 -9.53 -10.63 -9.75
CA VAL A 182 -9.17 -12.03 -10.05
C VAL A 182 -9.90 -12.50 -11.30
N ASP A 183 -11.23 -12.33 -11.36
CA ASP A 183 -12.06 -12.74 -12.49
C ASP A 183 -11.69 -12.00 -13.79
N ALA A 184 -11.37 -10.71 -13.69
CA ALA A 184 -10.92 -9.91 -14.82
C ALA A 184 -9.56 -10.40 -15.36
N VAL A 185 -8.61 -10.75 -14.48
CA VAL A 185 -7.30 -11.29 -14.87
C VAL A 185 -7.47 -12.67 -15.52
N GLU A 186 -8.34 -13.53 -15.00
CA GLU A 186 -8.66 -14.83 -15.63
C GLU A 186 -9.30 -14.64 -17.01
N SER A 187 -10.25 -13.70 -17.13
CA SER A 187 -10.88 -13.37 -18.42
C SER A 187 -9.87 -12.80 -19.44
N ALA A 188 -8.80 -12.19 -18.98
CA ALA A 188 -7.71 -11.68 -19.80
C ALA A 188 -6.65 -12.75 -20.18
N GLY A 189 -6.89 -14.03 -19.82
CA GLY A 189 -6.01 -15.15 -20.16
C GLY A 189 -5.14 -15.65 -18.99
N GLY A 190 -5.28 -15.09 -17.81
CA GLY A 190 -4.66 -15.61 -16.59
C GLY A 190 -5.29 -16.93 -16.16
N ARG A 191 -4.55 -17.72 -15.41
CA ARG A 191 -5.03 -18.99 -14.85
C ARG A 191 -4.77 -19.03 -13.36
N ARG A 192 -5.84 -19.16 -12.56
CA ARG A 192 -5.75 -19.34 -11.11
C ARG A 192 -5.01 -20.64 -10.79
N LEU A 193 -3.93 -20.54 -10.01
CA LEU A 193 -3.11 -21.67 -9.59
C LEU A 193 -3.43 -22.12 -8.18
N ASP A 194 -3.69 -21.17 -7.28
CA ASP A 194 -3.87 -21.43 -5.87
C ASP A 194 -4.80 -20.38 -5.22
N GLU A 195 -5.72 -20.84 -4.38
CA GLU A 195 -6.64 -19.98 -3.61
C GLU A 195 -6.74 -20.42 -2.13
N ARG A 196 -5.83 -21.29 -1.66
CA ARG A 196 -5.86 -21.82 -0.28
C ARG A 196 -5.73 -20.72 0.78
N PHE A 197 -5.20 -19.59 0.40
CA PHE A 197 -5.00 -18.44 1.29
C PHE A 197 -6.01 -17.32 1.08
N ALA A 198 -7.04 -17.55 0.26
CA ALA A 198 -8.11 -16.59 0.11
C ALA A 198 -8.84 -16.39 1.47
N PRO A 199 -9.24 -15.18 1.81
CA PRO A 199 -9.21 -13.97 1.00
C PRO A 199 -7.91 -13.15 1.11
N SER A 200 -6.85 -13.63 1.75
CA SER A 200 -5.58 -12.91 1.89
C SER A 200 -4.90 -12.72 0.52
N TRP A 201 -4.83 -13.79 -0.29
CA TRP A 201 -4.35 -13.69 -1.68
C TRP A 201 -4.79 -14.87 -2.56
N TRP A 202 -4.75 -14.66 -3.88
CA TRP A 202 -4.91 -15.65 -4.94
C TRP A 202 -3.67 -15.66 -5.83
N VAL A 203 -3.14 -16.83 -6.15
CA VAL A 203 -2.00 -17.00 -7.06
C VAL A 203 -2.52 -17.23 -8.46
N ILE A 204 -2.09 -16.42 -9.43
CA ILE A 204 -2.46 -16.51 -10.83
C ILE A 204 -1.17 -16.61 -11.66
N ALA A 205 -1.17 -17.45 -12.69
CA ALA A 205 -0.10 -17.50 -13.70
C ALA A 205 -0.60 -16.92 -15.02
N ASP A 206 0.31 -16.28 -15.76
CA ASP A 206 0.09 -15.95 -17.16
C ASP A 206 0.23 -17.17 -18.07
N ALA A 207 0.10 -16.99 -19.39
CA ALA A 207 0.18 -18.06 -20.38
C ALA A 207 1.56 -18.73 -20.44
N GLU A 208 2.63 -18.05 -19.99
CA GLU A 208 4.01 -18.56 -19.97
C GLU A 208 4.41 -19.11 -18.60
N GLY A 209 3.53 -18.99 -17.60
CA GLY A 209 3.74 -19.47 -16.23
C GLY A 209 4.38 -18.47 -15.29
N ASN A 210 4.56 -17.20 -15.67
CA ASN A 210 5.00 -16.16 -14.75
C ASN A 210 3.88 -15.90 -13.73
N ARG A 211 4.23 -15.75 -12.45
CA ARG A 211 3.27 -15.68 -11.37
C ARG A 211 3.01 -14.26 -10.93
N LEU A 212 1.77 -14.01 -10.54
CA LEU A 212 1.33 -12.84 -9.80
C LEU A 212 0.38 -13.26 -8.68
N CYS A 213 0.30 -12.46 -7.62
CA CYS A 213 -0.69 -12.61 -6.57
C CYS A 213 -1.62 -11.40 -6.56
N VAL A 214 -2.92 -11.64 -6.45
CA VAL A 214 -3.88 -10.59 -6.06
C VAL A 214 -4.04 -10.67 -4.56
N CYS A 215 -3.61 -9.63 -3.85
CA CYS A 215 -3.52 -9.58 -2.41
C CYS A 215 -4.52 -8.60 -1.80
N THR A 216 -5.01 -8.91 -0.60
CA THR A 216 -5.87 -8.03 0.20
C THR A 216 -5.18 -7.64 1.51
N PRO A 217 -5.70 -6.65 2.28
CA PRO A 217 -5.12 -6.26 3.56
C PRO A 217 -5.37 -7.25 4.73
N HIS A 218 -5.89 -8.45 4.45
CA HIS A 218 -6.01 -9.47 5.51
C HIS A 218 -4.65 -9.91 6.03
N GLU A 219 -4.57 -10.23 7.33
CA GLU A 219 -3.37 -10.80 7.93
C GLU A 219 -2.93 -12.05 7.17
N THR A 220 -1.70 -12.02 6.71
CA THR A 220 -1.05 -13.16 6.07
C THR A 220 -0.76 -14.20 7.16
N PRO A 221 -1.33 -15.41 7.11
CA PRO A 221 -0.86 -16.48 7.97
C PRO A 221 0.65 -16.70 7.71
N PRO A 222 1.43 -17.05 8.73
CA PRO A 222 2.86 -17.32 8.54
C PRO A 222 3.02 -18.37 7.45
N LEU A 223 3.91 -18.09 6.49
CA LEU A 223 4.27 -19.05 5.44
C LEU A 223 4.81 -20.32 6.10
N PRO A 224 4.45 -21.50 5.62
CA PRO A 224 4.89 -22.77 6.17
C PRO A 224 6.39 -22.94 6.09
#